data_7b1ff188258aa279f78b3cb86478c37c
#
_entry.id   7b1ff188258aa279f78b3cb86478c37c
#
_cell.length_a   1.000
_cell.length_b   1.000
_cell.length_c   1.000
_cell.angle_alpha   90.00
_cell.angle_beta   90.00
_cell.angle_gamma   90.00
#
_symmetry.space_group_name_H-M   'P 1'
#
loop_
_entity.id
_entity.type
_entity.pdbx_description
1 polymer ?
#
loop_
_entity_poly.entity_id
_entity_poly.type
_entity_poly.pdbx_seq_one_letter_code
_entity_poly.pdbx_strand_id
1 'polypeptide(L)'
;YKSNHNDFHSLRLYARGEQSIQKYKDELSINGDLSYLNLDWKPVPIISKFVDIVVNGIAERTYDVKAYSQDPNGVSKRTEYMENILKDMRLKDFNAAVKQNLGLDVRKSQVDELPETNEELELHMQLTYKQSVEIAEEQAINTLLEGNRYELTKKRFYHDLTVLGIGAVKTNFNTSEGVTVDYVDPANLVYSYTDSPYFEDIYYVGEVKSIPVNELAKQFPHLSEEDLEDIVKNKSYGGSSYRSTRSYDKEDNNTIQVVYFNYKTYMNEVYKVKETATGGDKIIPRDDQYNPPGEKEGGYGRMLRSIECLYEGAMILGTDKLLKWEMAKNMMRPKSDYTKVKMNYAIVAPRMYNGRIDSLVKRITGFADMIQLTHLKLQQVLSRMVPDGVYLDADGLAEIDLGNGTNYNPQEALNMFFQTGSVIGRSFTSDGDMNPGKIPIQEITS
;
A
#
# COMPACT_ATOMS: atom_id res chain seq x y z
N TYR A 1 -3.30 8.38 -14.51
CA TYR A 1 -2.94 8.86 -13.18
C TYR A 1 -4.13 9.46 -12.44
N LYS A 2 -4.79 10.50 -12.98
CA LYS A 2 -5.92 11.19 -12.31
C LYS A 2 -7.06 10.26 -11.88
N SER A 3 -7.47 9.37 -12.77
CA SER A 3 -8.55 8.42 -12.49
C SER A 3 -8.20 7.50 -11.31
N ASN A 4 -7.03 6.88 -11.36
CA ASN A 4 -6.57 5.98 -10.30
C ASN A 4 -6.39 6.70 -8.96
N HIS A 5 -5.90 7.94 -8.98
CA HIS A 5 -5.73 8.74 -7.77
C HIS A 5 -7.06 9.00 -7.05
N ASN A 6 -8.11 9.39 -7.79
CA ASN A 6 -9.44 9.62 -7.23
C ASN A 6 -10.07 8.33 -6.69
N ASP A 7 -9.92 7.22 -7.42
CA ASP A 7 -10.42 5.92 -6.99
C ASP A 7 -9.71 5.47 -5.70
N PHE A 8 -8.39 5.61 -5.63
CA PHE A 8 -7.61 5.27 -4.44
C PHE A 8 -7.96 6.16 -3.23
N HIS A 9 -8.16 7.45 -3.47
CA HIS A 9 -8.62 8.35 -2.41
C HIS A 9 -9.98 7.93 -1.87
N SER A 10 -10.94 7.63 -2.75
CA SER A 10 -12.26 7.14 -2.36
C SER A 10 -12.17 5.85 -1.53
N LEU A 11 -11.36 4.88 -1.97
CA LEU A 11 -11.17 3.62 -1.22
C LEU A 11 -10.56 3.84 0.16
N ARG A 12 -9.63 4.79 0.30
CA ARG A 12 -9.07 5.17 1.61
C ARG A 12 -10.12 5.80 2.53
N LEU A 13 -11.01 6.63 2.00
CA LEU A 13 -12.12 7.19 2.78
C LEU A 13 -13.07 6.09 3.27
N TYR A 14 -13.39 5.10 2.42
CA TYR A 14 -14.17 3.92 2.83
C TYR A 14 -13.47 3.10 3.92
N ALA A 15 -12.16 2.87 3.77
CA ALA A 15 -11.38 2.13 4.75
C ALA A 15 -11.36 2.83 6.13
N ARG A 16 -11.43 4.17 6.16
CA ARG A 16 -11.47 4.98 7.37
C ARG A 16 -12.88 5.22 7.93
N GLY A 17 -13.93 4.88 7.18
CA GLY A 17 -15.30 5.21 7.52
C GLY A 17 -15.61 6.71 7.37
N GLU A 18 -14.90 7.40 6.49
CA GLU A 18 -15.06 8.83 6.17
C GLU A 18 -15.62 9.03 4.74
N GLN A 19 -16.29 8.04 4.19
CA GLN A 19 -16.88 8.10 2.85
C GLN A 19 -17.90 9.23 2.73
N SER A 20 -18.11 9.72 1.50
CA SER A 20 -19.07 10.78 1.22
C SER A 20 -20.48 10.36 1.59
N ILE A 21 -21.16 11.21 2.37
CA ILE A 21 -22.57 11.01 2.78
C ILE A 21 -23.56 11.50 1.72
N GLN A 22 -23.10 12.23 0.71
CA GLN A 22 -23.99 12.82 -0.31
C GLN A 22 -24.79 11.75 -1.03
N LYS A 23 -24.17 10.64 -1.38
CA LYS A 23 -24.81 9.47 -1.98
C LYS A 23 -26.01 8.95 -1.19
N TYR A 24 -25.89 8.89 0.15
CA TYR A 24 -26.98 8.44 1.03
C TYR A 24 -28.08 9.47 1.16
N LYS A 25 -27.70 10.75 1.16
CA LYS A 25 -28.65 11.87 1.16
C LYS A 25 -29.49 11.88 -0.12
N ASP A 26 -28.82 11.70 -1.28
CA ASP A 26 -29.51 11.65 -2.56
C ASP A 26 -30.51 10.48 -2.64
N GLU A 27 -30.14 9.31 -2.10
CA GLU A 27 -30.97 8.10 -2.08
C GLU A 27 -32.19 8.24 -1.15
N LEU A 28 -32.06 8.97 -0.04
CA LEU A 28 -33.12 9.15 0.97
C LEU A 28 -33.95 10.43 0.78
N SER A 29 -33.51 11.34 -0.10
CA SER A 29 -34.22 12.57 -0.38
C SER A 29 -35.51 12.32 -1.16
N ILE A 30 -36.56 13.05 -0.83
CA ILE A 30 -37.77 13.14 -1.63
C ILE A 30 -37.78 14.47 -2.36
N ASN A 31 -37.64 14.46 -3.67
CA ASN A 31 -37.53 15.65 -4.50
C ASN A 31 -36.42 16.64 -4.06
N GLY A 32 -35.31 16.11 -3.47
CA GLY A 32 -34.20 16.92 -2.97
C GLY A 32 -34.41 17.51 -1.56
N ASP A 33 -35.57 17.30 -0.94
CA ASP A 33 -35.83 17.75 0.43
C ASP A 33 -35.42 16.68 1.45
N LEU A 34 -34.68 17.12 2.47
CA LEU A 34 -34.21 16.32 3.60
C LEU A 34 -34.67 16.88 4.96
N SER A 35 -35.45 17.97 4.95
CA SER A 35 -35.86 18.70 6.16
C SER A 35 -36.68 17.85 7.12
N TYR A 36 -37.39 16.84 6.61
CA TYR A 36 -38.20 15.91 7.39
C TYR A 36 -37.40 14.79 8.05
N LEU A 37 -36.08 14.67 7.75
CA LEU A 37 -35.22 13.63 8.26
C LEU A 37 -34.28 14.17 9.35
N ASN A 38 -34.52 13.74 10.59
CA ASN A 38 -33.59 13.97 11.70
C ASN A 38 -32.77 12.70 11.93
N LEU A 39 -31.70 12.50 11.11
CA LEU A 39 -30.86 11.33 11.11
C LEU A 39 -29.42 11.68 11.43
N ASP A 40 -28.73 10.77 12.12
CA ASP A 40 -27.27 10.84 12.22
C ASP A 40 -26.63 10.31 10.92
N TRP A 41 -26.12 11.24 10.12
CA TRP A 41 -25.50 10.96 8.83
C TRP A 41 -24.09 10.40 8.94
N LYS A 42 -23.54 10.26 10.15
CA LYS A 42 -22.18 9.77 10.33
C LYS A 42 -22.05 8.34 9.81
N PRO A 43 -21.07 8.06 8.90
CA PRO A 43 -20.88 6.71 8.39
C PRO A 43 -20.45 5.74 9.48
N VAL A 44 -20.94 4.52 9.41
CA VAL A 44 -20.54 3.44 10.32
C VAL A 44 -19.22 2.83 9.82
N PRO A 45 -18.12 2.86 10.60
CA PRO A 45 -16.78 2.44 10.17
C PRO A 45 -16.62 0.91 10.22
N ILE A 46 -17.41 0.17 9.44
CA ILE A 46 -17.38 -1.31 9.44
C ILE A 46 -16.10 -1.82 8.76
N ILE A 47 -15.74 -1.21 7.63
CA ILE A 47 -14.60 -1.67 6.80
C ILE A 47 -13.28 -1.55 7.55
N SER A 48 -13.08 -0.47 8.35
CA SER A 48 -11.83 -0.22 9.07
C SER A 48 -11.44 -1.40 9.97
N LYS A 49 -12.41 -1.94 10.70
CA LYS A 49 -12.19 -3.08 11.59
C LYS A 49 -11.72 -4.34 10.84
N PHE A 50 -12.31 -4.62 9.68
CA PHE A 50 -11.90 -5.77 8.86
C PHE A 50 -10.54 -5.57 8.22
N VAL A 51 -10.23 -4.34 7.77
CA VAL A 51 -8.91 -3.99 7.24
C VAL A 51 -7.84 -4.20 8.31
N ASP A 52 -8.05 -3.72 9.53
CA ASP A 52 -7.11 -3.88 10.64
C ASP A 52 -6.87 -5.35 10.99
N ILE A 53 -7.92 -6.17 11.01
CA ILE A 53 -7.78 -7.62 11.27
C ILE A 53 -6.94 -8.29 10.18
N VAL A 54 -7.21 -8.00 8.90
CA VAL A 54 -6.47 -8.59 7.78
C VAL A 54 -5.01 -8.13 7.78
N VAL A 55 -4.77 -6.83 7.94
CA VAL A 55 -3.42 -6.25 7.92
C VAL A 55 -2.57 -6.79 9.08
N ASN A 56 -3.10 -6.82 10.29
CA ASN A 56 -2.39 -7.35 11.44
C ASN A 56 -2.15 -8.86 11.31
N GLY A 57 -3.14 -9.63 10.86
CA GLY A 57 -2.98 -11.07 10.66
C GLY A 57 -1.95 -11.45 9.59
N ILE A 58 -1.74 -10.60 8.58
CA ILE A 58 -0.67 -10.79 7.59
C ILE A 58 0.68 -10.31 8.16
N ALA A 59 0.68 -9.18 8.85
CA ALA A 59 1.90 -8.57 9.40
C ALA A 59 2.57 -9.43 10.49
N GLU A 60 1.78 -10.20 11.24
CA GLU A 60 2.28 -11.12 12.27
C GLU A 60 3.00 -12.36 11.69
N ARG A 61 2.85 -12.63 10.40
CA ARG A 61 3.58 -13.73 9.77
C ARG A 61 5.07 -13.41 9.74
N THR A 62 5.83 -14.22 10.44
CA THR A 62 7.28 -14.16 10.43
C THR A 62 7.83 -14.79 9.15
N TYR A 63 8.92 -14.26 8.67
CA TYR A 63 9.70 -14.84 7.57
C TYR A 63 11.16 -14.88 8.00
N ASP A 64 11.86 -15.93 7.57
CA ASP A 64 13.29 -16.03 7.75
C ASP A 64 14.00 -15.70 6.45
N VAL A 65 15.01 -14.86 6.52
CA VAL A 65 15.90 -14.60 5.40
C VAL A 65 16.98 -15.66 5.39
N LYS A 66 17.07 -16.44 4.29
CA LYS A 66 18.11 -17.45 4.09
C LYS A 66 18.94 -17.06 2.86
N ALA A 67 20.23 -16.98 3.05
CA ALA A 67 21.20 -16.76 1.97
C ALA A 67 21.85 -18.09 1.59
N TYR A 68 22.06 -18.26 0.29
CA TYR A 68 22.78 -19.41 -0.26
C TYR A 68 23.86 -18.92 -1.21
N SER A 69 25.11 -19.29 -0.94
CA SER A 69 26.21 -19.00 -1.84
C SER A 69 26.09 -19.81 -3.11
N GLN A 70 26.16 -19.13 -4.24
CA GLN A 70 26.22 -19.75 -5.59
C GLN A 70 27.65 -19.71 -6.15
N ASP A 71 28.62 -19.28 -5.36
CA ASP A 71 30.03 -19.31 -5.75
C ASP A 71 30.49 -20.75 -5.96
N PRO A 72 31.24 -21.09 -7.05
CA PRO A 72 31.75 -22.44 -7.31
C PRO A 72 32.52 -23.04 -6.14
N ASN A 73 33.31 -22.24 -5.43
CA ASN A 73 34.04 -22.68 -4.24
C ASN A 73 33.11 -23.02 -3.08
N GLY A 74 32.04 -22.21 -2.91
CA GLY A 74 31.01 -22.42 -1.89
C GLY A 74 30.22 -23.69 -2.15
N VAL A 75 29.81 -23.91 -3.39
CA VAL A 75 29.13 -25.15 -3.83
C VAL A 75 30.01 -26.38 -3.64
N SER A 76 31.30 -26.30 -3.99
CA SER A 76 32.26 -27.38 -3.79
C SER A 76 32.41 -27.78 -2.31
N LYS A 77 32.56 -26.76 -1.42
CA LYS A 77 32.65 -27.02 0.04
C LYS A 77 31.36 -27.62 0.59
N ARG A 78 30.22 -27.19 0.11
CA ARG A 78 28.90 -27.73 0.54
C ARG A 78 28.78 -29.19 0.10
N THR A 79 29.21 -29.53 -1.12
CA THR A 79 29.20 -30.89 -1.64
C THR A 79 30.17 -31.77 -0.86
N GLU A 80 31.39 -31.31 -0.60
CA GLU A 80 32.38 -32.01 0.19
C GLU A 80 31.88 -32.28 1.64
N TYR A 81 31.25 -31.30 2.26
CA TYR A 81 30.67 -31.51 3.60
C TYR A 81 29.57 -32.56 3.58
N MET A 82 28.64 -32.50 2.62
CA MET A 82 27.59 -33.49 2.45
C MET A 82 28.15 -34.89 2.21
N GLU A 83 29.19 -35.03 1.35
CA GLU A 83 29.87 -36.30 1.11
C GLU A 83 30.54 -36.85 2.37
N ASN A 84 31.15 -36.01 3.19
CA ASN A 84 31.78 -36.44 4.43
C ASN A 84 30.74 -36.97 5.42
N ILE A 85 29.56 -36.32 5.56
CA ILE A 85 28.49 -36.86 6.39
C ILE A 85 27.97 -38.19 5.82
N LEU A 86 27.76 -38.29 4.51
CA LEU A 86 27.32 -39.54 3.87
C LEU A 86 28.32 -40.70 4.10
N LYS A 87 29.64 -40.42 4.08
CA LYS A 87 30.67 -41.39 4.39
C LYS A 87 30.60 -41.82 5.85
N ASP A 88 30.41 -40.88 6.78
CA ASP A 88 30.29 -41.17 8.23
C ASP A 88 28.98 -41.90 8.56
N MET A 89 27.87 -41.61 7.85
CA MET A 89 26.62 -42.37 7.98
C MET A 89 26.80 -43.84 7.58
N ARG A 90 27.48 -44.07 6.42
CA ARG A 90 27.75 -45.45 5.94
C ARG A 90 28.70 -46.20 6.83
N LEU A 91 29.62 -45.51 7.51
CA LEU A 91 30.63 -46.09 8.37
C LEU A 91 30.27 -45.99 9.85
N LYS A 92 28.99 -45.72 10.19
CA LYS A 92 28.52 -45.46 11.57
C LYS A 92 28.96 -46.58 12.52
N ASP A 93 28.71 -47.82 12.15
CA ASP A 93 29.04 -48.98 13.01
C ASP A 93 30.56 -49.20 13.12
N PHE A 94 31.32 -48.99 12.07
CA PHE A 94 32.78 -49.07 12.10
C PHE A 94 33.38 -47.96 12.96
N ASN A 95 32.94 -46.73 12.82
CA ASN A 95 33.42 -45.61 13.61
C ASN A 95 33.09 -45.78 15.12
N ALA A 96 31.90 -46.34 15.41
CA ALA A 96 31.53 -46.69 16.80
C ALA A 96 32.46 -47.76 17.39
N ALA A 97 32.77 -48.81 16.63
CA ALA A 97 33.67 -49.88 17.07
C ALA A 97 35.11 -49.38 17.27
N VAL A 98 35.61 -48.51 16.40
CA VAL A 98 36.95 -47.89 16.53
C VAL A 98 37.00 -46.97 17.75
N LYS A 99 35.98 -46.19 18.00
CA LYS A 99 35.88 -45.31 19.17
C LYS A 99 35.85 -46.11 20.48
N GLN A 100 35.13 -47.25 20.49
CA GLN A 100 35.02 -48.10 21.66
C GLN A 100 36.32 -48.87 21.95
N ASN A 101 37.02 -49.36 20.94
CA ASN A 101 38.21 -50.20 21.08
C ASN A 101 39.53 -49.42 21.20
N LEU A 102 39.62 -48.29 20.49
CA LEU A 102 40.85 -47.50 20.38
C LEU A 102 40.76 -46.12 21.00
N GLY A 103 39.58 -45.67 21.38
CA GLY A 103 39.35 -44.32 21.92
C GLY A 103 39.53 -43.18 20.89
N LEU A 104 39.69 -43.52 19.62
CA LEU A 104 39.93 -42.58 18.56
C LEU A 104 38.62 -42.26 17.79
N ASP A 105 38.31 -40.99 17.61
CA ASP A 105 37.19 -40.55 16.77
C ASP A 105 37.72 -40.35 15.33
N VAL A 106 37.32 -41.23 14.41
CA VAL A 106 37.78 -41.26 13.01
C VAL A 106 36.76 -40.54 12.08
N ARG A 107 35.70 -40.00 12.62
CA ARG A 107 34.70 -39.27 11.83
C ARG A 107 35.32 -38.09 11.13
N LYS A 108 34.95 -37.90 9.87
CA LYS A 108 35.34 -36.73 9.07
C LYS A 108 34.44 -35.53 9.26
N SER A 109 33.19 -35.77 9.63
CA SER A 109 32.24 -34.73 9.94
C SER A 109 32.35 -34.35 11.43
N GLN A 110 32.28 -33.04 11.68
CA GLN A 110 32.24 -32.50 13.08
C GLN A 110 30.81 -32.36 13.59
N VAL A 111 29.92 -33.26 13.17
CA VAL A 111 28.50 -33.23 13.55
C VAL A 111 28.30 -34.05 14.81
N ASP A 112 27.66 -33.48 15.85
CA ASP A 112 27.45 -34.17 17.13
C ASP A 112 26.49 -35.36 16.96
N GLU A 113 25.39 -35.17 16.22
CA GLU A 113 24.41 -36.21 15.92
C GLU A 113 24.37 -36.43 14.39
N LEU A 114 24.73 -37.66 13.96
CA LEU A 114 24.69 -38.03 12.54
C LEU A 114 23.26 -38.33 12.12
N PRO A 115 22.80 -37.76 10.98
CA PRO A 115 21.53 -38.12 10.38
C PRO A 115 21.43 -39.64 10.12
N GLU A 116 20.26 -40.23 10.33
CA GLU A 116 20.05 -41.66 10.08
C GLU A 116 19.50 -41.93 8.67
N THR A 117 18.76 -40.96 8.12
CA THR A 117 18.12 -41.08 6.78
C THR A 117 18.63 -40.00 5.83
N ASN A 118 18.44 -40.23 4.52
CA ASN A 118 18.76 -39.21 3.52
C ASN A 118 17.87 -37.96 3.66
N GLU A 119 16.62 -38.12 4.12
CA GLU A 119 15.70 -37.01 4.37
C GLU A 119 16.18 -36.14 5.53
N GLU A 120 16.68 -36.77 6.60
CA GLU A 120 17.29 -36.05 7.72
C GLU A 120 18.58 -35.33 7.32
N LEU A 121 19.36 -35.93 6.42
CA LEU A 121 20.54 -35.27 5.85
C LEU A 121 20.17 -34.04 5.04
N GLU A 122 19.14 -34.11 4.21
CA GLU A 122 18.65 -32.97 3.46
C GLU A 122 18.15 -31.85 4.42
N LEU A 123 17.44 -32.24 5.46
CA LEU A 123 16.98 -31.32 6.49
C LEU A 123 18.15 -30.67 7.24
N HIS A 124 19.16 -31.47 7.61
CA HIS A 124 20.39 -30.95 8.22
C HIS A 124 21.11 -29.95 7.31
N MET A 125 21.23 -30.27 6.00
CA MET A 125 21.85 -29.38 5.02
C MET A 125 21.05 -28.09 4.79
N GLN A 126 19.76 -28.11 5.03
CA GLN A 126 18.90 -26.92 4.92
C GLN A 126 18.88 -26.07 6.19
N LEU A 127 18.91 -26.67 7.35
CA LEU A 127 18.70 -25.99 8.63
C LEU A 127 20.01 -25.67 9.35
N THR A 128 20.98 -26.58 9.30
CA THR A 128 22.18 -26.52 10.16
C THR A 128 23.44 -26.11 9.43
N TYR A 129 23.59 -26.59 8.17
CA TYR A 129 24.79 -26.26 7.40
C TYR A 129 24.71 -24.84 6.84
N LYS A 130 25.63 -24.00 7.28
CA LYS A 130 25.79 -22.64 6.76
C LYS A 130 27.25 -22.28 6.64
N GLN A 131 27.61 -21.62 5.53
CA GLN A 131 28.94 -21.05 5.37
C GLN A 131 29.03 -19.69 6.06
N SER A 132 30.22 -19.28 6.47
CA SER A 132 30.44 -17.97 7.12
C SER A 132 29.98 -16.80 6.25
N VAL A 133 30.10 -16.92 4.92
CA VAL A 133 29.63 -15.92 3.94
C VAL A 133 28.09 -15.85 3.97
N GLU A 134 27.40 -16.98 3.98
CA GLU A 134 25.94 -17.04 4.03
C GLU A 134 25.39 -16.44 5.35
N ILE A 135 26.06 -16.73 6.47
CA ILE A 135 25.71 -16.13 7.77
C ILE A 135 25.90 -14.60 7.74
N ALA A 136 27.04 -14.15 7.18
CA ALA A 136 27.33 -12.72 7.07
C ALA A 136 26.31 -12.00 6.17
N GLU A 137 25.89 -12.60 5.06
CA GLU A 137 24.85 -12.07 4.17
C GLU A 137 23.49 -11.99 4.86
N GLU A 138 23.10 -13.04 5.60
CA GLU A 138 21.85 -13.02 6.39
C GLU A 138 21.86 -11.91 7.44
N GLN A 139 22.95 -11.80 8.21
CA GLN A 139 23.10 -10.75 9.21
C GLN A 139 23.10 -9.36 8.59
N ALA A 140 23.80 -9.17 7.46
CA ALA A 140 23.80 -7.89 6.75
C ALA A 140 22.39 -7.49 6.29
N ILE A 141 21.61 -8.43 5.73
CA ILE A 141 20.22 -8.16 5.31
C ILE A 141 19.35 -7.82 6.52
N ASN A 142 19.44 -8.60 7.62
CA ASN A 142 18.65 -8.33 8.82
C ASN A 142 18.99 -6.96 9.44
N THR A 143 20.28 -6.62 9.55
CA THR A 143 20.72 -5.31 10.04
C THR A 143 20.21 -4.17 9.14
N LEU A 144 20.21 -4.37 7.83
CA LEU A 144 19.69 -3.42 6.87
C LEU A 144 18.18 -3.22 7.04
N LEU A 145 17.42 -4.31 7.20
CA LEU A 145 15.98 -4.24 7.42
C LEU A 145 15.62 -3.55 8.74
N GLU A 146 16.36 -3.82 9.82
CA GLU A 146 16.21 -3.14 11.10
C GLU A 146 16.55 -1.66 11.00
N GLY A 147 17.68 -1.30 10.38
CA GLY A 147 18.11 0.08 10.18
C GLY A 147 17.10 0.90 9.38
N ASN A 148 16.45 0.32 8.39
CA ASN A 148 15.40 0.94 7.59
C ASN A 148 14.02 0.93 8.25
N ARG A 149 13.87 0.38 9.46
CA ARG A 149 12.56 0.20 10.13
C ARG A 149 11.56 -0.49 9.21
N TYR A 150 12.01 -1.51 8.51
CA TYR A 150 11.22 -2.20 7.47
C TYR A 150 9.86 -2.71 7.97
N GLU A 151 9.73 -3.04 9.24
CA GLU A 151 8.45 -3.47 9.83
C GLU A 151 7.34 -2.41 9.71
N LEU A 152 7.67 -1.12 9.81
CA LEU A 152 6.71 -0.04 9.60
C LEU A 152 6.34 0.10 8.12
N THR A 153 7.33 0.01 7.24
CA THR A 153 7.12 0.02 5.79
C THR A 153 6.27 -1.16 5.35
N LYS A 154 6.53 -2.35 5.89
CA LYS A 154 5.78 -3.59 5.67
C LYS A 154 4.31 -3.45 6.08
N LYS A 155 4.01 -2.88 7.25
CA LYS A 155 2.62 -2.64 7.68
C LYS A 155 1.88 -1.68 6.73
N ARG A 156 2.53 -0.59 6.32
CA ARG A 156 1.96 0.35 5.34
C ARG A 156 1.72 -0.33 4.00
N PHE A 157 2.67 -1.11 3.54
CA PHE A 157 2.57 -1.87 2.30
C PHE A 157 1.38 -2.84 2.32
N TYR A 158 1.20 -3.61 3.40
CA TYR A 158 0.07 -4.53 3.53
C TYR A 158 -1.27 -3.80 3.67
N HIS A 159 -1.29 -2.64 4.34
CA HIS A 159 -2.46 -1.81 4.40
C HIS A 159 -2.89 -1.34 3.00
N ASP A 160 -1.96 -0.80 2.21
CA ASP A 160 -2.27 -0.37 0.85
C ASP A 160 -2.64 -1.54 -0.06
N LEU A 161 -1.99 -2.68 0.07
CA LEU A 161 -2.34 -3.89 -0.68
C LEU A 161 -3.77 -4.35 -0.36
N THR A 162 -4.22 -4.20 0.88
CA THR A 162 -5.59 -4.55 1.30
C THR A 162 -6.60 -3.51 0.83
N VAL A 163 -6.30 -2.22 0.99
CA VAL A 163 -7.22 -1.11 0.69
C VAL A 163 -7.24 -0.77 -0.79
N LEU A 164 -6.09 -0.65 -1.42
CA LEU A 164 -5.94 -0.20 -2.82
C LEU A 164 -5.77 -1.37 -3.80
N GLY A 165 -5.32 -2.54 -3.32
CA GLY A 165 -4.99 -3.70 -4.15
C GLY A 165 -3.60 -3.63 -4.78
N ILE A 166 -2.81 -2.61 -4.49
CA ILE A 166 -1.46 -2.38 -4.99
C ILE A 166 -0.58 -1.90 -3.85
N GLY A 167 0.64 -2.40 -3.80
CA GLY A 167 1.67 -1.95 -2.87
C GLY A 167 2.96 -1.62 -3.61
N ALA A 168 3.71 -0.64 -3.14
CA ALA A 168 4.95 -0.22 -3.75
C ALA A 168 6.00 0.17 -2.72
N VAL A 169 7.24 -0.22 -2.99
CA VAL A 169 8.43 0.19 -2.25
C VAL A 169 9.53 0.58 -3.24
N LYS A 170 10.39 1.48 -2.82
CA LYS A 170 11.54 1.92 -3.62
C LYS A 170 12.81 1.59 -2.88
N THR A 171 13.76 1.02 -3.59
CA THR A 171 15.10 0.73 -3.08
C THR A 171 16.07 1.76 -3.65
N ASN A 172 16.77 2.47 -2.78
CA ASN A 172 17.80 3.43 -3.15
C ASN A 172 19.12 3.04 -2.50
N PHE A 173 20.21 3.56 -3.06
CA PHE A 173 21.53 3.47 -2.46
C PHE A 173 22.07 4.88 -2.23
N ASN A 174 22.40 5.17 -0.98
CA ASN A 174 23.04 6.41 -0.59
C ASN A 174 24.41 6.09 0.03
N THR A 175 25.45 6.84 -0.33
CA THR A 175 26.81 6.61 0.19
C THR A 175 26.92 6.83 1.69
N SER A 176 26.03 7.61 2.30
CA SER A 176 26.01 7.88 3.74
C SER A 176 25.22 6.87 4.55
N GLU A 177 24.13 6.36 4.01
CA GLU A 177 23.19 5.49 4.72
C GLU A 177 23.21 4.04 4.19
N GLY A 178 23.88 3.80 3.06
CA GLY A 178 23.88 2.51 2.39
C GLY A 178 22.59 2.27 1.60
N VAL A 179 22.06 1.06 1.65
CA VAL A 179 20.81 0.68 0.98
C VAL A 179 19.62 1.14 1.82
N THR A 180 18.74 1.95 1.24
CA THR A 180 17.50 2.39 1.86
C THR A 180 16.29 1.75 1.17
N VAL A 181 15.27 1.41 1.97
CA VAL A 181 14.00 0.86 1.49
C VAL A 181 12.89 1.82 1.92
N ASP A 182 12.40 2.59 0.97
CA ASP A 182 11.41 3.63 1.19
C ASP A 182 10.02 3.15 0.79
N TYR A 183 9.03 3.54 1.60
CA TYR A 183 7.63 3.37 1.24
C TYR A 183 7.25 4.36 0.13
N VAL A 184 6.54 3.86 -0.87
CA VAL A 184 5.98 4.67 -1.96
C VAL A 184 4.47 4.61 -1.91
N ASP A 185 3.81 5.77 -1.88
CA ASP A 185 2.35 5.84 -1.93
C ASP A 185 1.83 5.45 -3.33
N PRO A 186 1.08 4.34 -3.46
CA PRO A 186 0.55 3.91 -4.75
C PRO A 186 -0.37 4.94 -5.43
N ALA A 187 -1.00 5.84 -4.67
CA ALA A 187 -1.84 6.90 -5.23
C ALA A 187 -1.03 7.92 -6.04
N ASN A 188 0.26 8.05 -5.73
CA ASN A 188 1.19 8.98 -6.38
C ASN A 188 2.05 8.32 -7.45
N LEU A 189 1.86 7.01 -7.70
CA LEU A 189 2.60 6.28 -8.71
C LEU A 189 2.13 6.59 -10.14
N VAL A 190 3.11 6.71 -11.03
CA VAL A 190 2.93 6.79 -12.47
C VAL A 190 3.75 5.68 -13.11
N TYR A 191 3.16 4.84 -13.93
CA TYR A 191 3.84 3.70 -14.55
C TYR A 191 3.30 3.42 -15.95
N SER A 192 4.09 2.72 -16.76
CA SER A 192 3.64 2.25 -18.08
C SER A 192 2.59 1.15 -17.95
N TYR A 193 1.76 1.00 -18.97
CA TYR A 193 0.78 -0.10 -19.01
C TYR A 193 1.47 -1.45 -18.82
N THR A 194 0.86 -2.30 -17.99
CA THR A 194 1.31 -3.65 -17.74
C THR A 194 0.12 -4.55 -17.41
N ASP A 195 0.22 -5.82 -17.78
CA ASP A 195 -0.70 -6.88 -17.35
C ASP A 195 -0.05 -7.80 -16.29
N SER A 196 1.26 -7.62 -16.02
CA SER A 196 1.97 -8.42 -15.04
C SER A 196 1.67 -7.95 -13.61
N PRO A 197 1.20 -8.82 -12.70
CA PRO A 197 0.99 -8.48 -11.29
C PRO A 197 2.23 -7.99 -10.55
N TYR A 198 3.42 -8.30 -11.07
CA TYR A 198 4.71 -7.93 -10.49
C TYR A 198 5.40 -6.76 -11.20
N PHE A 199 4.76 -6.16 -12.23
CA PHE A 199 5.27 -4.99 -12.95
C PHE A 199 6.68 -5.17 -13.53
N GLU A 200 7.03 -6.38 -14.01
CA GLU A 200 8.36 -6.67 -14.53
C GLU A 200 8.60 -6.10 -15.94
N ASP A 201 7.54 -5.94 -16.71
CA ASP A 201 7.51 -5.49 -18.11
C ASP A 201 7.43 -3.97 -18.30
N ILE A 202 7.34 -3.21 -17.20
CA ILE A 202 7.27 -1.75 -17.27
C ILE A 202 8.58 -1.15 -17.77
N TYR A 203 8.47 -0.12 -18.60
CA TYR A 203 9.62 0.61 -19.13
C TYR A 203 9.80 2.00 -18.50
N TYR A 204 8.78 2.56 -17.85
CA TYR A 204 8.94 3.70 -16.95
C TYR A 204 8.10 3.55 -15.70
N VAL A 205 8.60 4.12 -14.62
CA VAL A 205 7.90 4.25 -13.34
C VAL A 205 8.35 5.55 -12.67
N GLY A 206 7.45 6.22 -12.01
CA GLY A 206 7.75 7.42 -11.26
C GLY A 206 6.76 7.67 -10.14
N GLU A 207 7.13 8.60 -9.28
CA GLU A 207 6.27 9.07 -8.19
C GLU A 207 6.13 10.60 -8.23
N VAL A 208 4.93 11.07 -7.95
CA VAL A 208 4.63 12.51 -7.82
C VAL A 208 4.81 12.88 -6.36
N LYS A 209 5.75 13.80 -6.08
CA LYS A 209 5.97 14.36 -4.74
C LYS A 209 5.64 15.85 -4.73
N SER A 210 4.93 16.28 -3.70
CA SER A 210 4.73 17.71 -3.41
C SER A 210 5.84 18.18 -2.48
N ILE A 211 6.73 19.02 -2.99
CA ILE A 211 7.86 19.54 -2.23
C ILE A 211 7.79 21.07 -2.15
N PRO A 212 8.19 21.69 -1.05
CA PRO A 212 8.28 23.15 -0.94
C PRO A 212 9.38 23.70 -1.85
N VAL A 213 9.22 24.95 -2.29
CA VAL A 213 10.18 25.62 -3.18
C VAL A 213 11.60 25.65 -2.61
N ASN A 214 11.71 25.85 -1.30
CA ASN A 214 13.01 25.86 -0.62
C ASN A 214 13.73 24.50 -0.70
N GLU A 215 12.97 23.41 -0.64
CA GLU A 215 13.53 22.07 -0.77
C GLU A 215 13.91 21.77 -2.23
N LEU A 216 13.09 22.27 -3.18
CA LEU A 216 13.44 22.20 -4.60
C LEU A 216 14.78 22.89 -4.91
N ALA A 217 14.99 24.10 -4.37
CA ALA A 217 16.23 24.84 -4.55
C ALA A 217 17.44 24.12 -3.94
N LYS A 218 17.28 23.42 -2.82
CA LYS A 218 18.35 22.61 -2.21
C LYS A 218 18.68 21.37 -3.04
N GLN A 219 17.67 20.69 -3.55
CA GLN A 219 17.87 19.48 -4.35
C GLN A 219 18.46 19.77 -5.73
N PHE A 220 18.13 20.92 -6.30
CA PHE A 220 18.56 21.34 -7.64
C PHE A 220 19.25 22.71 -7.63
N PRO A 221 20.50 22.79 -7.15
CA PRO A 221 21.23 24.05 -6.98
C PRO A 221 21.59 24.75 -8.30
N HIS A 222 21.34 24.12 -9.45
CA HIS A 222 21.57 24.70 -10.77
C HIS A 222 20.40 25.59 -11.25
N LEU A 223 19.27 25.63 -10.51
CA LEU A 223 18.15 26.49 -10.82
C LEU A 223 18.46 27.93 -10.41
N SER A 224 18.24 28.88 -11.32
CA SER A 224 18.36 30.32 -11.02
C SER A 224 17.16 30.82 -10.19
N GLU A 225 17.30 31.98 -9.55
CA GLU A 225 16.18 32.62 -8.86
C GLU A 225 15.04 32.98 -9.82
N GLU A 226 15.35 33.38 -11.05
CA GLU A 226 14.37 33.65 -12.11
C GLU A 226 13.58 32.39 -12.48
N ASP A 227 14.25 31.24 -12.60
CA ASP A 227 13.60 29.95 -12.86
C ASP A 227 12.64 29.55 -11.73
N LEU A 228 13.05 29.76 -10.48
CA LEU A 228 12.21 29.47 -9.32
C LEU A 228 10.98 30.38 -9.26
N GLU A 229 11.12 31.66 -9.58
CA GLU A 229 9.99 32.58 -9.67
C GLU A 229 9.03 32.19 -10.80
N ASP A 230 9.53 31.82 -11.98
CA ASP A 230 8.73 31.35 -13.09
C ASP A 230 7.97 30.07 -12.76
N ILE A 231 8.61 29.14 -12.06
CA ILE A 231 7.98 27.91 -11.58
C ILE A 231 6.84 28.25 -10.62
N VAL A 232 7.04 29.19 -9.71
CA VAL A 232 6.01 29.63 -8.75
C VAL A 232 4.86 30.36 -9.47
N LYS A 233 5.16 31.21 -10.46
CA LYS A 233 4.15 31.93 -11.26
C LYS A 233 3.32 30.96 -12.10
N ASN A 234 3.95 30.02 -12.79
CA ASN A 234 3.30 29.05 -13.66
C ASN A 234 2.57 27.92 -12.88
N LYS A 235 2.83 27.75 -11.58
CA LYS A 235 2.09 26.87 -10.68
C LYS A 235 0.57 27.10 -10.73
N SER A 236 0.14 28.34 -10.97
CA SER A 236 -1.27 28.72 -11.01
C SER A 236 -2.06 28.04 -12.15
N TYR A 237 -1.41 27.61 -13.22
CA TYR A 237 -2.05 26.99 -14.39
C TYR A 237 -2.18 25.45 -14.31
N GLY A 238 -1.29 24.76 -13.61
CA GLY A 238 -1.28 23.29 -13.54
C GLY A 238 -1.87 22.71 -12.24
N GLY A 239 -1.87 23.46 -11.15
CA GLY A 239 -2.13 22.95 -9.80
C GLY A 239 -3.59 22.91 -9.36
N SER A 240 -4.50 23.57 -10.07
CA SER A 240 -5.89 23.73 -9.63
C SER A 240 -6.74 22.46 -9.66
N SER A 241 -6.31 21.42 -10.37
CA SER A 241 -7.10 20.19 -10.56
C SER A 241 -6.80 19.08 -9.56
N TYR A 242 -5.71 19.18 -8.78
CA TYR A 242 -5.29 18.19 -7.78
C TYR A 242 -5.53 18.61 -6.34
N ARG A 243 -6.05 19.79 -6.12
CA ARG A 243 -6.42 20.22 -4.78
C ARG A 243 -7.56 19.34 -4.28
N SER A 244 -7.19 18.46 -3.37
CA SER A 244 -8.11 17.82 -2.46
C SER A 244 -9.07 18.88 -1.89
N THR A 245 -10.34 18.56 -1.87
CA THR A 245 -11.45 19.38 -1.36
C THR A 245 -11.35 19.63 0.17
N ARG A 246 -10.15 19.53 0.76
CA ARG A 246 -9.92 19.78 2.18
C ARG A 246 -9.61 21.24 2.41
N SER A 247 -10.60 21.91 2.95
CA SER A 247 -10.61 23.30 3.40
C SER A 247 -9.65 23.60 4.58
N TYR A 248 -8.78 22.65 4.96
CA TYR A 248 -7.89 22.80 6.12
C TYR A 248 -6.44 23.14 5.80
N ASP A 249 -5.98 22.95 4.56
CA ASP A 249 -4.61 23.24 4.19
C ASP A 249 -4.46 24.63 3.56
N LYS A 250 -4.63 25.65 4.36
CA LYS A 250 -4.27 27.03 3.98
C LYS A 250 -2.76 27.27 3.89
N GLU A 251 -1.93 26.33 4.36
CA GLU A 251 -0.48 26.46 4.40
C GLU A 251 0.25 25.98 3.12
N ASP A 252 -0.40 25.22 2.24
CA ASP A 252 0.25 24.59 1.10
C ASP A 252 0.36 25.44 -0.18
N ASN A 253 0.26 26.76 -0.05
CA ASN A 253 0.41 27.64 -1.22
C ASN A 253 1.83 27.64 -1.81
N ASN A 254 2.81 27.02 -1.15
CA ASN A 254 4.23 27.06 -1.55
C ASN A 254 4.82 25.70 -1.93
N THR A 255 4.00 24.69 -2.20
CA THR A 255 4.47 23.37 -2.66
C THR A 255 4.35 23.22 -4.17
N ILE A 256 5.33 22.57 -4.77
CA ILE A 256 5.42 22.26 -6.20
C ILE A 256 5.36 20.75 -6.36
N GLN A 257 4.62 20.28 -7.36
CA GLN A 257 4.57 18.86 -7.69
C GLN A 257 5.70 18.51 -8.65
N VAL A 258 6.57 17.61 -8.21
CA VAL A 258 7.69 17.08 -8.99
C VAL A 258 7.48 15.60 -9.23
N VAL A 259 7.66 15.18 -10.46
CA VAL A 259 7.65 13.77 -10.84
C VAL A 259 9.09 13.28 -10.86
N TYR A 260 9.43 12.37 -9.95
CA TYR A 260 10.68 11.62 -10.00
C TYR A 260 10.42 10.32 -10.73
N PHE A 261 11.16 10.05 -11.78
CA PHE A 261 10.89 8.89 -12.62
C PHE A 261 12.15 8.17 -13.05
N ASN A 262 12.01 6.88 -13.26
CA ASN A 262 13.01 6.01 -13.86
C ASN A 262 12.50 5.52 -15.22
N TYR A 263 13.36 5.49 -16.19
CA TYR A 263 13.05 5.09 -17.55
C TYR A 263 14.09 4.10 -18.08
N LYS A 264 13.63 2.94 -18.60
CA LYS A 264 14.46 1.95 -19.26
C LYS A 264 14.68 2.33 -20.71
N THR A 265 15.93 2.24 -21.14
CA THR A 265 16.33 2.39 -22.54
C THR A 265 17.45 1.41 -22.86
N TYR A 266 17.89 1.40 -24.10
CA TYR A 266 18.96 0.53 -24.57
C TYR A 266 20.19 1.37 -24.89
N MET A 267 21.36 0.87 -24.49
CA MET A 267 22.65 1.39 -24.87
C MET A 267 23.39 0.30 -25.65
N ASN A 268 24.00 0.70 -26.76
CA ASN A 268 24.83 -0.19 -27.54
C ASN A 268 26.26 -0.14 -27.03
N GLU A 269 26.79 -1.26 -26.60
CA GLU A 269 28.19 -1.43 -26.30
C GLU A 269 28.91 -2.01 -27.51
N VAL A 270 29.98 -1.35 -27.94
CA VAL A 270 30.80 -1.76 -29.05
C VAL A 270 32.12 -2.34 -28.55
N TYR A 271 32.44 -3.53 -28.98
CA TYR A 271 33.68 -4.21 -28.62
C TYR A 271 34.52 -4.51 -29.87
N LYS A 272 35.80 -4.24 -29.73
CA LYS A 272 36.82 -4.72 -30.65
C LYS A 272 37.21 -6.14 -30.25
N VAL A 273 37.02 -7.08 -31.14
CA VAL A 273 37.49 -8.47 -30.97
C VAL A 273 38.80 -8.61 -31.70
N LYS A 274 39.85 -9.04 -31.00
CA LYS A 274 41.17 -9.31 -31.55
C LYS A 274 41.55 -10.76 -31.26
N GLU A 275 41.78 -11.54 -32.28
CA GLU A 275 42.36 -12.87 -32.11
C GLU A 275 43.82 -12.75 -31.63
N THR A 276 44.16 -13.47 -30.57
CA THR A 276 45.50 -13.50 -30.01
C THR A 276 46.32 -14.59 -30.72
N ALA A 277 47.66 -14.46 -30.71
CA ALA A 277 48.56 -15.44 -31.29
C ALA A 277 48.43 -16.87 -30.71
N THR A 278 47.74 -17.01 -29.58
CA THR A 278 47.42 -18.26 -28.89
C THR A 278 46.05 -18.83 -29.24
N GLY A 279 45.32 -18.25 -30.22
CA GLY A 279 44.02 -18.72 -30.68
C GLY A 279 42.83 -18.29 -29.76
N GLY A 280 43.05 -17.41 -28.80
CA GLY A 280 41.99 -16.86 -27.95
C GLY A 280 41.59 -15.47 -28.40
N ASP A 281 40.29 -15.10 -28.19
CA ASP A 281 39.78 -13.76 -28.49
C ASP A 281 40.05 -12.80 -27.34
N LYS A 282 40.62 -11.64 -27.64
CA LYS A 282 40.75 -10.51 -26.71
C LYS A 282 39.68 -9.47 -27.06
N ILE A 283 38.77 -9.24 -26.12
CA ILE A 283 37.66 -8.30 -26.26
C ILE A 283 38.03 -6.99 -25.57
N ILE A 284 37.95 -5.86 -26.30
CA ILE A 284 38.29 -4.52 -25.81
C ILE A 284 37.12 -3.58 -26.06
N PRO A 285 36.57 -2.89 -25.02
CA PRO A 285 35.49 -1.93 -25.21
C PRO A 285 35.97 -0.74 -26.07
N ARG A 286 35.10 -0.24 -26.93
CA ARG A 286 35.29 0.90 -27.82
C ARG A 286 34.06 1.79 -27.88
N ASP A 287 34.22 2.99 -28.42
CA ASP A 287 33.14 3.92 -28.66
C ASP A 287 32.23 3.47 -29.80
N ASP A 288 30.99 3.95 -29.84
CA ASP A 288 29.97 3.59 -30.85
C ASP A 288 30.43 3.83 -32.28
N GLN A 289 31.31 4.81 -32.49
CA GLN A 289 31.86 5.17 -33.80
C GLN A 289 32.98 4.27 -34.28
N TYR A 290 33.39 3.28 -33.50
CA TYR A 290 34.48 2.37 -33.89
C TYR A 290 34.10 1.52 -35.07
N ASN A 291 34.80 1.72 -36.20
CA ASN A 291 34.79 0.83 -37.36
C ASN A 291 36.10 0.06 -37.42
N PRO A 292 36.08 -1.27 -37.56
CA PRO A 292 37.31 -2.05 -37.70
C PRO A 292 37.98 -1.69 -39.01
N PRO A 293 39.33 -1.61 -39.05
CA PRO A 293 40.09 -1.54 -40.30
C PRO A 293 39.78 -2.77 -41.14
N GLY A 294 39.84 -2.62 -42.47
CA GLY A 294 39.48 -3.69 -43.41
C GLY A 294 40.32 -4.98 -43.19
N GLU A 295 39.79 -6.12 -43.65
CA GLU A 295 40.37 -7.44 -43.42
C GLU A 295 41.86 -7.58 -43.84
N LYS A 296 42.37 -6.69 -44.69
CA LYS A 296 43.76 -6.66 -45.13
C LYS A 296 44.77 -6.10 -44.11
N GLU A 297 44.29 -5.44 -43.06
CA GLU A 297 45.11 -4.76 -42.04
C GLU A 297 45.15 -5.46 -40.67
N GLY A 298 44.71 -6.67 -40.60
CA GLY A 298 44.81 -7.51 -39.41
C GLY A 298 43.47 -7.68 -38.67
N GLY A 299 42.77 -8.69 -39.00
CA GLY A 299 41.67 -9.41 -38.39
C GLY A 299 40.99 -8.90 -37.12
N TYR A 300 40.47 -7.69 -37.15
CA TYR A 300 39.68 -7.17 -36.00
C TYR A 300 38.19 -7.31 -36.31
N GLY A 301 37.48 -7.99 -35.43
CA GLY A 301 36.02 -8.03 -35.46
C GLY A 301 35.38 -6.88 -34.69
N ARG A 302 34.19 -6.50 -35.09
CA ARG A 302 33.29 -5.61 -34.32
C ARG A 302 32.17 -6.44 -33.74
N MET A 303 32.02 -6.46 -32.42
CA MET A 303 30.89 -7.07 -31.73
C MET A 303 30.04 -5.99 -31.13
N LEU A 304 28.76 -6.02 -31.45
CA LEU A 304 27.73 -5.11 -30.88
C LEU A 304 26.93 -5.89 -29.84
N ARG A 305 26.75 -5.29 -28.70
CA ARG A 305 25.88 -5.79 -27.67
C ARG A 305 24.92 -4.68 -27.22
N SER A 306 23.64 -4.94 -27.29
CA SER A 306 22.63 -4.02 -26.76
C SER A 306 22.33 -4.40 -25.30
N ILE A 307 22.47 -3.44 -24.42
CA ILE A 307 22.27 -3.61 -22.98
C ILE A 307 21.21 -2.62 -22.53
N GLU A 308 20.26 -3.09 -21.70
CA GLU A 308 19.31 -2.21 -21.05
C GLU A 308 20.04 -1.31 -20.06
N CYS A 309 19.68 -0.03 -20.02
CA CYS A 309 20.12 0.93 -19.01
C CYS A 309 18.94 1.70 -18.45
N LEU A 310 19.13 2.21 -17.24
CA LEU A 310 18.12 2.97 -16.49
C LEU A 310 18.55 4.43 -16.43
N TYR A 311 17.65 5.32 -16.82
CA TYR A 311 17.79 6.76 -16.63
C TYR A 311 16.92 7.23 -15.48
N GLU A 312 17.45 8.17 -14.70
CA GLU A 312 16.73 8.85 -13.63
C GLU A 312 16.45 10.27 -14.06
N GLY A 313 15.20 10.67 -13.86
CA GLY A 313 14.76 12.02 -14.20
C GLY A 313 13.90 12.63 -13.10
N ALA A 314 13.88 13.96 -13.09
CA ALA A 314 12.94 14.75 -12.30
C ALA A 314 12.36 15.85 -13.17
N MET A 315 11.04 16.00 -13.17
CA MET A 315 10.31 16.97 -13.98
C MET A 315 9.23 17.64 -13.15
N ILE A 316 8.99 18.91 -13.37
CA ILE A 316 7.91 19.65 -12.71
C ILE A 316 6.60 19.34 -13.42
N LEU A 317 5.57 18.93 -12.67
CA LEU A 317 4.27 18.64 -13.22
C LEU A 317 3.57 19.94 -13.67
N GLY A 318 3.10 19.95 -14.92
CA GLY A 318 2.42 21.11 -15.51
C GLY A 318 3.33 22.11 -16.23
N THR A 319 4.64 21.84 -16.25
CA THR A 319 5.62 22.57 -17.05
C THR A 319 6.48 21.60 -17.83
N ASP A 320 7.10 22.04 -18.91
CA ASP A 320 8.05 21.23 -19.69
C ASP A 320 9.48 21.31 -19.12
N LYS A 321 9.66 21.85 -17.90
CA LYS A 321 10.99 21.97 -17.29
C LYS A 321 11.44 20.63 -16.71
N LEU A 322 12.52 20.09 -17.31
CA LEU A 322 13.25 18.93 -16.84
C LEU A 322 14.33 19.39 -15.86
N LEU A 323 14.25 18.90 -14.60
CA LEU A 323 15.19 19.27 -13.53
C LEU A 323 16.43 18.41 -13.52
N LYS A 324 16.27 17.10 -13.81
CA LYS A 324 17.34 16.11 -13.80
C LYS A 324 17.09 15.09 -14.89
N TRP A 325 18.15 14.72 -15.60
CA TRP A 325 18.16 13.59 -16.52
C TRP A 325 19.56 13.04 -16.61
N GLU A 326 19.78 11.93 -15.93
CA GLU A 326 21.09 11.27 -15.93
C GLU A 326 20.94 9.74 -15.91
N MET A 327 21.97 9.04 -16.34
CA MET A 327 21.99 7.59 -16.24
C MET A 327 22.16 7.19 -14.78
N ALA A 328 21.31 6.27 -14.32
CA ALA A 328 21.35 5.77 -12.93
C ALA A 328 22.69 5.10 -12.63
N LYS A 329 23.31 5.48 -11.53
CA LYS A 329 24.63 4.94 -11.11
C LYS A 329 24.50 3.54 -10.55
N ASN A 330 23.37 3.21 -9.91
CA ASN A 330 23.14 1.97 -9.18
C ASN A 330 22.07 1.13 -9.89
N MET A 331 22.42 0.55 -11.03
CA MET A 331 21.54 -0.32 -11.79
C MET A 331 21.59 -1.74 -11.26
N MET A 332 20.43 -2.27 -10.84
CA MET A 332 20.30 -3.67 -10.43
C MET A 332 20.09 -4.55 -11.68
N ARG A 333 20.93 -5.55 -11.86
CA ARG A 333 20.85 -6.50 -12.96
C ARG A 333 20.54 -7.91 -12.45
N PRO A 334 19.61 -8.66 -13.07
CA PRO A 334 19.34 -10.04 -12.68
C PRO A 334 20.55 -10.92 -13.03
N LYS A 335 20.88 -11.87 -12.16
CA LYS A 335 22.01 -12.81 -12.41
C LYS A 335 21.79 -13.73 -13.62
N SER A 336 20.52 -13.96 -13.97
CA SER A 336 20.14 -14.78 -15.14
C SER A 336 20.43 -14.09 -16.47
N ASP A 337 20.38 -12.76 -16.52
CA ASP A 337 20.59 -12.00 -17.75
C ASP A 337 21.11 -10.60 -17.40
N TYR A 338 22.42 -10.43 -17.50
CA TYR A 338 23.09 -9.14 -17.24
C TYR A 338 22.78 -8.06 -18.30
N THR A 339 22.12 -8.42 -19.40
CA THR A 339 21.69 -7.44 -20.41
C THR A 339 20.45 -6.68 -20.00
N LYS A 340 19.70 -7.20 -19.01
CA LYS A 340 18.47 -6.60 -18.48
C LYS A 340 18.74 -5.79 -17.22
N VAL A 341 17.87 -4.81 -16.96
CA VAL A 341 17.89 -3.97 -15.75
C VAL A 341 16.58 -4.11 -15.02
N LYS A 342 16.64 -4.25 -13.69
CA LYS A 342 15.48 -4.16 -12.82
C LYS A 342 15.23 -2.70 -12.43
N MET A 343 13.96 -2.31 -12.32
CA MET A 343 13.59 -1.01 -11.77
C MET A 343 13.93 -0.95 -10.28
N ASN A 344 14.19 0.27 -9.78
CA ASN A 344 14.39 0.51 -8.35
C ASN A 344 13.08 0.46 -7.54
N TYR A 345 11.95 0.36 -8.23
CA TYR A 345 10.64 0.21 -7.63
C TYR A 345 10.21 -1.26 -7.67
N ALA A 346 9.82 -1.79 -6.52
CA ALA A 346 9.15 -3.08 -6.42
C ALA A 346 7.65 -2.81 -6.20
N ILE A 347 6.84 -3.12 -7.22
CA ILE A 347 5.40 -2.90 -7.23
C ILE A 347 4.71 -4.24 -7.36
N VAL A 348 3.66 -4.45 -6.59
CA VAL A 348 2.88 -5.69 -6.61
C VAL A 348 1.39 -5.36 -6.57
N ALA A 349 0.64 -5.93 -7.51
CA ALA A 349 -0.82 -5.89 -7.52
C ALA A 349 -1.37 -7.30 -7.79
N PRO A 350 -1.54 -8.15 -6.77
CA PRO A 350 -1.86 -9.58 -6.94
C PRO A 350 -3.18 -9.83 -7.66
N ARG A 351 -4.10 -8.89 -7.59
CA ARG A 351 -5.44 -8.98 -8.20
C ARG A 351 -5.55 -7.98 -9.35
N MET A 352 -4.69 -8.12 -10.33
CA MET A 352 -4.75 -7.32 -11.54
C MET A 352 -5.25 -8.18 -12.70
N TYR A 353 -6.14 -7.61 -13.50
CA TYR A 353 -6.65 -8.19 -14.72
C TYR A 353 -6.81 -7.12 -15.79
N ASN A 354 -6.19 -7.29 -16.94
CA ASN A 354 -6.16 -6.32 -18.05
C ASN A 354 -5.82 -4.89 -17.56
N GLY A 355 -4.77 -4.78 -16.74
CA GLY A 355 -4.33 -3.49 -16.19
C GLY A 355 -5.26 -2.87 -15.12
N ARG A 356 -6.37 -3.53 -14.78
CA ARG A 356 -7.31 -3.08 -13.74
C ARG A 356 -6.98 -3.74 -12.41
N ILE A 357 -6.75 -2.92 -11.41
CA ILE A 357 -6.44 -3.36 -10.06
C ILE A 357 -7.73 -3.50 -9.27
N ASP A 358 -7.86 -4.61 -8.58
CA ASP A 358 -8.98 -4.92 -7.69
C ASP A 358 -8.51 -5.07 -6.25
N SER A 359 -9.21 -4.45 -5.30
CA SER A 359 -8.86 -4.48 -3.88
C SER A 359 -9.94 -5.18 -3.06
N LEU A 360 -9.57 -5.59 -1.85
CA LEU A 360 -10.53 -6.14 -0.89
C LEU A 360 -11.60 -5.11 -0.55
N VAL A 361 -11.21 -3.87 -0.26
CA VAL A 361 -12.14 -2.78 0.07
C VAL A 361 -13.09 -2.50 -1.09
N LYS A 362 -12.59 -2.43 -2.33
CA LYS A 362 -13.43 -2.21 -3.53
C LYS A 362 -14.55 -3.24 -3.66
N ARG A 363 -14.27 -4.49 -3.34
CA ARG A 363 -15.27 -5.59 -3.41
C ARG A 363 -16.37 -5.46 -2.35
N ILE A 364 -16.03 -4.91 -1.19
CA ILE A 364 -16.98 -4.82 -0.07
C ILE A 364 -17.68 -3.46 0.05
N THR A 365 -17.30 -2.46 -0.77
CA THR A 365 -17.93 -1.12 -0.73
C THR A 365 -19.45 -1.18 -0.92
N GLY A 366 -19.95 -2.01 -1.84
CA GLY A 366 -21.39 -2.17 -2.07
C GLY A 366 -22.14 -2.69 -0.84
N PHE A 367 -21.55 -3.63 -0.12
CA PHE A 367 -22.12 -4.12 1.14
C PHE A 367 -22.09 -3.07 2.24
N ALA A 368 -21.01 -2.32 2.34
CA ALA A 368 -20.90 -1.22 3.31
C ALA A 368 -21.94 -0.13 3.05
N ASP A 369 -22.17 0.23 1.80
CA ASP A 369 -23.23 1.16 1.40
C ASP A 369 -24.62 0.65 1.77
N MET A 370 -24.88 -0.65 1.52
CA MET A 370 -26.17 -1.26 1.87
C MET A 370 -26.38 -1.26 3.38
N ILE A 371 -25.36 -1.59 4.17
CA ILE A 371 -25.43 -1.55 5.64
C ILE A 371 -25.70 -0.13 6.12
N GLN A 372 -25.02 0.87 5.55
CA GLN A 372 -25.24 2.26 5.89
C GLN A 372 -26.65 2.74 5.57
N LEU A 373 -27.16 2.43 4.40
CA LEU A 373 -28.54 2.75 4.02
C LEU A 373 -29.57 2.05 4.92
N THR A 374 -29.33 0.79 5.25
CA THR A 374 -30.21 0.04 6.17
C THR A 374 -30.18 0.67 7.57
N HIS A 375 -29.01 1.06 8.05
CA HIS A 375 -28.86 1.76 9.34
C HIS A 375 -29.62 3.07 9.36
N LEU A 376 -29.51 3.91 8.33
CA LEU A 376 -30.24 5.17 8.19
C LEU A 376 -31.76 4.94 8.11
N LYS A 377 -32.21 3.94 7.33
CA LYS A 377 -33.62 3.56 7.26
C LYS A 377 -34.16 3.05 8.61
N LEU A 378 -33.33 2.27 9.33
CA LEU A 378 -33.69 1.84 10.69
C LEU A 378 -33.86 3.01 11.64
N GLN A 379 -32.91 3.97 11.63
CA GLN A 379 -33.05 5.20 12.42
C GLN A 379 -34.33 5.97 12.05
N GLN A 380 -34.65 6.06 10.77
CA GLN A 380 -35.87 6.70 10.30
C GLN A 380 -37.14 6.00 10.81
N VAL A 381 -37.15 4.68 10.80
CA VAL A 381 -38.27 3.90 11.36
C VAL A 381 -38.36 4.10 12.87
N LEU A 382 -37.24 3.99 13.59
CA LEU A 382 -37.20 4.18 15.04
C LEU A 382 -37.62 5.59 15.45
N SER A 383 -37.23 6.62 14.68
CA SER A 383 -37.65 8.01 14.96
C SER A 383 -39.13 8.24 14.74
N ARG A 384 -39.78 7.40 13.94
CA ARG A 384 -41.23 7.41 13.68
C ARG A 384 -42.02 6.43 14.56
N MET A 385 -41.34 5.49 15.20
CA MET A 385 -41.94 4.59 16.18
C MET A 385 -42.21 5.37 17.47
N VAL A 386 -43.23 6.18 17.42
CA VAL A 386 -43.88 6.61 18.65
C VAL A 386 -44.64 5.40 19.17
N PRO A 387 -44.44 4.98 20.42
CA PRO A 387 -45.31 3.96 20.99
C PRO A 387 -46.73 4.53 20.95
N ASP A 388 -47.57 3.87 20.18
CA ASP A 388 -48.99 4.21 20.02
C ASP A 388 -49.26 5.69 19.67
N GLY A 389 -49.66 5.97 18.41
CA GLY A 389 -49.98 7.32 17.99
C GLY A 389 -51.02 7.92 18.90
N VAL A 390 -50.92 9.23 19.16
CA VAL A 390 -51.86 9.95 20.03
C VAL A 390 -52.74 10.84 19.18
N TYR A 391 -54.03 10.71 19.31
CA TYR A 391 -54.99 11.67 18.78
C TYR A 391 -55.24 12.76 19.82
N LEU A 392 -54.93 14.02 19.50
CA LEU A 392 -55.09 15.17 20.36
C LEU A 392 -56.24 16.01 19.86
N ASP A 393 -57.21 16.24 20.74
CA ASP A 393 -58.18 17.31 20.53
C ASP A 393 -57.59 18.65 21.04
N ALA A 394 -57.18 19.47 20.08
CA ALA A 394 -56.51 20.75 20.39
C ALA A 394 -57.41 21.74 21.13
N ASP A 395 -58.70 21.74 20.80
CA ASP A 395 -59.68 22.63 21.41
C ASP A 395 -60.00 22.18 22.84
N GLY A 396 -60.18 20.87 23.02
CA GLY A 396 -60.39 20.28 24.35
C GLY A 396 -59.23 20.45 25.31
N LEU A 397 -57.98 20.46 24.82
CA LEU A 397 -56.78 20.70 25.61
C LEU A 397 -56.63 22.18 25.99
N ALA A 398 -57.02 23.10 25.13
CA ALA A 398 -56.96 24.56 25.39
C ALA A 398 -57.99 25.00 26.46
N GLU A 399 -59.04 24.19 26.68
CA GLU A 399 -60.03 24.47 27.72
C GLU A 399 -59.62 23.97 29.12
N ILE A 400 -58.55 23.18 29.24
CA ILE A 400 -58.10 22.61 30.52
C ILE A 400 -57.28 23.69 31.27
N ASP A 401 -57.86 24.25 32.34
CA ASP A 401 -57.16 25.11 33.28
C ASP A 401 -56.29 24.29 34.25
N LEU A 402 -55.00 24.56 34.27
CA LEU A 402 -54.04 23.93 35.20
C LEU A 402 -54.16 24.38 36.66
N GLY A 403 -55.14 25.20 36.98
CA GLY A 403 -55.36 25.71 38.33
C GLY A 403 -54.61 27.02 38.67
N ASN A 404 -53.78 27.49 37.73
CA ASN A 404 -52.99 28.71 37.85
C ASN A 404 -53.48 29.85 36.91
N GLY A 405 -54.65 29.69 36.29
CA GLY A 405 -55.15 30.58 35.27
C GLY A 405 -54.41 30.53 33.92
N THR A 406 -53.64 29.54 33.72
CA THR A 406 -52.98 29.25 32.44
C THR A 406 -53.56 27.99 31.85
N ASN A 407 -53.94 28.04 30.56
CA ASN A 407 -54.45 26.91 29.81
C ASN A 407 -53.31 26.08 29.19
N TYR A 408 -53.56 24.80 28.98
CA TYR A 408 -52.61 23.93 28.31
C TYR A 408 -52.39 24.36 26.86
N ASN A 409 -51.12 24.52 26.50
CA ASN A 409 -50.76 24.58 25.09
C ASN A 409 -50.69 23.15 24.50
N PRO A 410 -51.41 22.86 23.40
CA PRO A 410 -51.38 21.53 22.81
C PRO A 410 -49.97 20.98 22.49
N GLN A 411 -49.04 21.85 22.11
CA GLN A 411 -47.65 21.49 21.90
C GLN A 411 -46.91 21.09 23.18
N GLU A 412 -47.18 21.75 24.30
CA GLU A 412 -46.58 21.40 25.58
C GLU A 412 -47.11 20.09 26.11
N ALA A 413 -48.41 19.83 25.94
CA ALA A 413 -49.03 18.55 26.29
C ALA A 413 -48.43 17.41 25.47
N LEU A 414 -48.20 17.62 24.17
CA LEU A 414 -47.57 16.64 23.30
C LEU A 414 -46.13 16.36 23.72
N ASN A 415 -45.36 17.41 24.01
CA ASN A 415 -43.98 17.27 24.49
C ASN A 415 -43.90 16.54 25.82
N MET A 416 -44.82 16.83 26.74
CA MET A 416 -44.91 16.18 28.03
C MET A 416 -45.25 14.68 27.88
N PHE A 417 -46.17 14.34 26.99
CA PHE A 417 -46.51 12.96 26.68
C PHE A 417 -45.30 12.19 26.11
N PHE A 418 -44.54 12.77 25.18
CA PHE A 418 -43.36 12.15 24.64
C PHE A 418 -42.20 12.02 25.62
N GLN A 419 -42.10 12.93 26.60
CA GLN A 419 -41.04 12.88 27.61
C GLN A 419 -41.37 11.97 28.78
N THR A 420 -42.61 11.96 29.24
CA THR A 420 -43.03 11.29 30.48
C THR A 420 -44.00 10.12 30.27
N GLY A 421 -44.52 9.96 29.06
CA GLY A 421 -45.55 8.96 28.74
C GLY A 421 -46.91 9.26 29.38
N SER A 422 -47.11 10.43 29.98
CA SER A 422 -48.33 10.81 30.63
C SER A 422 -48.65 12.29 30.48
N VAL A 423 -49.93 12.60 30.44
CA VAL A 423 -50.43 13.99 30.48
C VAL A 423 -51.36 14.15 31.69
N ILE A 424 -51.14 15.20 32.47
CA ILE A 424 -51.96 15.51 33.61
C ILE A 424 -53.15 16.35 33.14
N GLY A 425 -54.34 15.84 33.29
CA GLY A 425 -55.57 16.51 32.95
C GLY A 425 -56.50 16.71 34.17
N ARG A 426 -57.48 17.57 34.04
CA ARG A 426 -58.50 17.78 35.07
C ARG A 426 -59.42 16.56 35.18
N SER A 427 -59.74 16.14 36.40
CA SER A 427 -60.73 15.08 36.64
C SER A 427 -62.12 15.55 36.22
N PHE A 428 -62.74 14.71 35.35
CA PHE A 428 -64.11 14.95 34.81
C PHE A 428 -65.22 14.77 35.83
N THR A 429 -64.96 14.70 37.10
CA THR A 429 -65.92 14.34 38.15
C THR A 429 -66.75 15.48 38.72
N SER A 430 -66.74 16.72 38.18
CA SER A 430 -67.48 17.81 38.79
C SER A 430 -68.84 18.17 38.14
N ASP A 431 -69.14 17.69 36.95
CA ASP A 431 -70.46 17.86 36.34
C ASP A 431 -70.93 16.56 35.66
N GLY A 432 -72.07 16.07 36.05
CA GLY A 432 -72.62 14.74 35.81
C GLY A 432 -72.92 14.33 34.38
N ASP A 433 -72.24 14.79 33.40
CA ASP A 433 -72.34 14.33 32.00
C ASP A 433 -71.05 13.61 31.57
N MET A 434 -71.06 12.31 31.88
CA MET A 434 -70.08 11.41 31.29
C MET A 434 -70.46 11.19 29.82
N ASN A 435 -69.95 12.03 28.93
CA ASN A 435 -69.98 11.75 27.52
C ASN A 435 -68.64 11.11 27.12
N PRO A 436 -68.60 9.77 26.87
CA PRO A 436 -67.33 9.09 26.57
C PRO A 436 -66.65 9.52 25.24
N GLY A 437 -67.29 10.46 24.53
CA GLY A 437 -66.75 11.02 23.30
C GLY A 437 -65.88 12.24 23.46
N LYS A 438 -65.65 12.73 24.70
CA LYS A 438 -64.81 13.91 25.00
C LYS A 438 -63.53 13.59 25.75
N ILE A 439 -62.88 12.50 25.45
CA ILE A 439 -61.50 12.25 25.95
C ILE A 439 -60.54 13.09 25.10
N PRO A 440 -59.84 14.10 25.66
CA PRO A 440 -59.02 15.02 24.90
C PRO A 440 -57.75 14.32 24.29
N ILE A 441 -57.41 13.13 24.77
CA ILE A 441 -56.30 12.37 24.28
C ILE A 441 -56.72 10.91 24.18
N GLN A 442 -56.68 10.37 23.00
CA GLN A 442 -56.87 8.91 22.73
C GLN A 442 -55.61 8.33 22.15
N GLU A 443 -55.15 7.23 22.75
CA GLU A 443 -54.11 6.41 22.15
C GLU A 443 -54.66 5.66 20.95
N ILE A 444 -53.94 5.68 19.84
CA ILE A 444 -54.24 4.84 18.66
C ILE A 444 -53.56 3.51 18.88
N THR A 445 -54.27 2.55 19.44
CA THR A 445 -53.79 1.18 19.50
C THR A 445 -53.90 0.56 18.12
N SER A 446 -52.75 0.11 17.56
CA SER A 446 -52.62 -0.58 16.27
C SER A 446 -53.10 -2.03 16.35
#